data_18ba875e138c2015433eb1c10055452b
#
_entry.id   18ba875e138c2015433eb1c10055452b
#
_cell.length_a   1.000
_cell.length_b   1.000
_cell.length_c   1.000
_cell.angle_alpha   90.00
_cell.angle_beta   90.00
_cell.angle_gamma   90.00
#
_symmetry.space_group_name_H-M   'P 1'
#
loop_
_entity.id
_entity.type
_entity.pdbx_description
1 polymer ?
#
loop_
_entity_poly.entity_id
_entity_poly.type
_entity_poly.pdbx_seq_one_letter_code
_entity_poly.pdbx_strand_id
1 'polypeptide(L)'
;VPKVYWSCKQCGMRAGPLTDAELMAAIESKFSEIVQAPQKIIQKTSPANSMSMQAMRLGNQINQVLNQRSVDQSQTLDLILQCAEEKYKACSITESDHVTANLLSFVYEQKSDGLLKLDSLQQIVKKIVVQSNGTISFQMLNGKIV
;
A
#
# COMPACT_ATOMS: atom_id res chain seq x y z
N VAL A 1 -14.02 -39.59 10.20
CA VAL A 1 -12.82 -38.76 10.44
C VAL A 1 -13.26 -37.52 11.21
N PRO A 2 -12.68 -37.25 12.40
CA PRO A 2 -13.00 -36.06 13.14
C PRO A 2 -12.65 -34.81 12.36
N LYS A 3 -13.62 -33.88 12.24
CA LYS A 3 -13.40 -32.59 11.57
C LYS A 3 -12.69 -31.66 12.55
N VAL A 4 -11.57 -31.10 12.13
CA VAL A 4 -10.77 -30.15 12.92
C VAL A 4 -11.25 -28.74 12.59
N TYR A 5 -11.46 -27.91 13.60
CA TYR A 5 -11.85 -26.51 13.47
C TYR A 5 -10.88 -25.62 14.21
N TRP A 6 -10.52 -24.51 13.58
CA TRP A 6 -9.79 -23.43 14.23
C TRP A 6 -10.75 -22.52 14.97
N SER A 7 -10.44 -22.13 16.19
CA SER A 7 -11.24 -21.21 16.97
C SER A 7 -10.42 -19.99 17.42
N CYS A 8 -11.00 -18.82 17.27
CA CYS A 8 -10.39 -17.59 17.76
C CYS A 8 -10.62 -17.49 19.27
N LYS A 9 -9.54 -17.35 20.05
CA LYS A 9 -9.63 -17.20 21.51
C LYS A 9 -10.28 -15.87 21.94
N GLN A 10 -10.24 -14.85 21.09
CA GLN A 10 -10.77 -13.52 21.42
C GLN A 10 -12.27 -13.37 21.09
N CYS A 11 -12.70 -13.86 19.93
CA CYS A 11 -14.07 -13.65 19.46
C CYS A 11 -14.92 -14.95 19.43
N GLY A 12 -14.32 -16.10 19.70
CA GLY A 12 -15.01 -17.40 19.69
C GLY A 12 -15.40 -17.90 18.28
N MET A 13 -15.11 -17.16 17.23
CA MET A 13 -15.40 -17.58 15.85
C MET A 13 -14.66 -18.87 15.51
N ARG A 14 -15.35 -19.78 14.80
CA ARG A 14 -14.79 -21.02 14.29
C ARG A 14 -14.61 -20.92 12.77
N ALA A 15 -13.50 -21.48 12.29
CA ALA A 15 -13.18 -21.60 10.87
C ALA A 15 -12.88 -23.06 10.53
N GLY A 16 -13.30 -23.49 9.37
CA GLY A 16 -13.03 -24.83 8.89
C GLY A 16 -14.30 -25.60 8.51
N PRO A 17 -14.20 -26.92 8.34
CA PRO A 17 -13.12 -27.81 8.81
C PRO A 17 -11.81 -27.61 8.05
N LEU A 18 -10.68 -27.51 8.76
CA LEU A 18 -9.37 -27.24 8.18
C LEU A 18 -8.28 -27.83 9.10
N THR A 19 -7.49 -28.76 8.58
CA THR A 19 -6.34 -29.30 9.29
C THR A 19 -5.14 -28.36 9.22
N ASP A 20 -4.15 -28.53 10.10
CA ASP A 20 -2.91 -27.74 10.07
C ASP A 20 -2.19 -27.87 8.72
N ALA A 21 -2.16 -29.07 8.15
CA ALA A 21 -1.54 -29.32 6.85
C ALA A 21 -2.29 -28.61 5.70
N GLU A 22 -3.61 -28.62 5.70
CA GLU A 22 -4.41 -27.92 4.73
C GLU A 22 -4.27 -26.40 4.87
N LEU A 23 -4.18 -25.89 6.11
CA LEU A 23 -3.92 -24.47 6.35
C LEU A 23 -2.56 -24.05 5.81
N MET A 24 -1.51 -24.82 6.09
CA MET A 24 -0.16 -24.53 5.58
C MET A 24 -0.11 -24.59 4.06
N ALA A 25 -0.71 -25.59 3.43
CA ALA A 25 -0.80 -25.69 1.98
C ALA A 25 -1.56 -24.51 1.35
N ALA A 26 -2.62 -24.02 1.99
CA ALA A 26 -3.38 -22.87 1.54
C ALA A 26 -2.56 -21.57 1.66
N ILE A 27 -1.79 -21.40 2.74
CA ILE A 27 -0.87 -20.27 2.92
C ILE A 27 0.22 -20.27 1.84
N GLU A 28 0.86 -21.40 1.59
CA GLU A 28 1.88 -21.56 0.55
C GLU A 28 1.32 -21.28 -0.85
N SER A 29 0.13 -21.80 -1.15
CA SER A 29 -0.54 -21.54 -2.43
C SER A 29 -0.86 -20.07 -2.62
N LYS A 30 -1.37 -19.40 -1.58
CA LYS A 30 -1.69 -17.97 -1.62
C LYS A 30 -0.44 -17.11 -1.77
N PHE A 31 0.63 -17.45 -1.08
CA PHE A 31 1.91 -16.78 -1.20
C PHE A 31 2.49 -16.94 -2.62
N SER A 32 2.46 -18.15 -3.17
CA SER A 32 2.87 -18.41 -4.55
C SER A 32 2.06 -17.58 -5.56
N GLU A 33 0.75 -17.45 -5.36
CA GLU A 33 -0.13 -16.62 -6.20
C GLU A 33 0.30 -15.15 -6.19
N ILE A 34 0.67 -14.60 -5.02
CA ILE A 34 1.15 -13.24 -4.88
C ILE A 34 2.49 -13.05 -5.60
N VAL A 35 3.42 -13.98 -5.45
CA VAL A 35 4.73 -13.93 -6.11
C VAL A 35 4.60 -14.00 -7.64
N GLN A 36 3.66 -14.79 -8.15
CA GLN A 36 3.38 -14.89 -9.58
C GLN A 36 2.68 -13.67 -10.16
N ALA A 37 1.82 -13.03 -9.36
CA ALA A 37 1.03 -11.86 -9.76
C ALA A 37 1.22 -10.67 -8.80
N PRO A 38 2.41 -10.03 -8.77
CA PRO A 38 2.72 -8.95 -7.83
C PRO A 38 1.80 -7.74 -7.92
N GLN A 39 1.18 -7.52 -9.08
CA GLN A 39 0.22 -6.43 -9.29
C GLN A 39 -1.01 -6.51 -8.37
N LYS A 40 -1.32 -7.67 -7.79
CA LYS A 40 -2.42 -7.83 -6.83
C LYS A 40 -2.19 -7.08 -5.52
N ILE A 41 -0.92 -6.80 -5.19
CA ILE A 41 -0.54 -6.05 -3.98
C ILE A 41 -0.80 -4.56 -4.15
N ILE A 42 -0.83 -4.05 -5.38
CA ILE A 42 -0.98 -2.63 -5.66
C ILE A 42 -2.37 -2.17 -5.22
N GLN A 43 -2.42 -1.21 -4.32
CA GLN A 43 -3.63 -0.44 -4.10
C GLN A 43 -3.77 0.56 -5.24
N LYS A 44 -4.93 0.58 -5.88
CA LYS A 44 -5.27 1.68 -6.78
C LYS A 44 -5.50 2.92 -5.90
N THR A 45 -4.45 3.68 -5.66
CA THR A 45 -4.60 5.04 -5.16
C THR A 45 -5.24 5.85 -6.27
N SER A 46 -6.29 6.57 -5.95
CA SER A 46 -6.85 7.57 -6.88
C SER A 46 -5.72 8.47 -7.36
N PRO A 47 -5.61 8.76 -8.66
CA PRO A 47 -4.63 9.70 -9.16
C PRO A 47 -4.98 11.10 -8.65
N ALA A 48 -4.55 11.41 -7.44
CA ALA A 48 -4.77 12.71 -6.83
C ALA A 48 -3.57 13.62 -7.10
N ASN A 49 -3.15 13.69 -8.35
CA ASN A 49 -2.28 14.75 -8.85
C ASN A 49 -3.09 15.82 -9.59
N SER A 50 -4.32 16.07 -9.17
CA SER A 50 -5.01 17.29 -9.59
C SER A 50 -4.34 18.46 -8.87
N MET A 51 -3.53 19.21 -9.60
CA MET A 51 -2.99 20.47 -9.12
C MET A 51 -4.18 21.32 -8.64
N SER A 52 -4.21 21.73 -7.36
CA SER A 52 -5.31 22.50 -6.83
C SER A 52 -5.46 23.81 -7.62
N MET A 53 -6.68 24.26 -7.82
CA MET A 53 -6.92 25.57 -8.48
C MET A 53 -6.19 26.71 -7.75
N GLN A 54 -6.02 26.59 -6.44
CA GLN A 54 -5.27 27.52 -5.62
C GLN A 54 -3.76 27.52 -5.99
N ALA A 55 -3.16 26.36 -6.13
CA ALA A 55 -1.76 26.24 -6.55
C ALA A 55 -1.52 26.79 -7.96
N MET A 56 -2.49 26.61 -8.87
CA MET A 56 -2.41 27.21 -10.22
C MET A 56 -2.50 28.74 -10.17
N ARG A 57 -3.41 29.31 -9.36
CA ARG A 57 -3.52 30.76 -9.18
C ARG A 57 -2.24 31.36 -8.62
N LEU A 58 -1.68 30.73 -7.57
CA LEU A 58 -0.43 31.18 -6.97
C LEU A 58 0.75 31.09 -7.96
N GLY A 59 0.83 30.03 -8.77
CA GLY A 59 1.81 29.92 -9.84
C GLY A 59 1.72 31.05 -10.87
N ASN A 60 0.50 31.44 -11.28
CA ASN A 60 0.26 32.56 -12.18
C ASN A 60 0.66 33.91 -11.54
N GLN A 61 0.35 34.12 -10.25
CA GLN A 61 0.77 35.30 -9.51
C GLN A 61 2.30 35.42 -9.43
N ILE A 62 3.00 34.33 -9.15
CA ILE A 62 4.46 34.26 -9.14
C ILE A 62 5.01 34.70 -10.49
N ASN A 63 4.49 34.14 -11.60
CA ASN A 63 4.91 34.51 -12.94
C ASN A 63 4.68 36.00 -13.25
N GLN A 64 3.54 36.57 -12.80
CA GLN A 64 3.23 37.98 -12.96
C GLN A 64 4.23 38.87 -12.21
N VAL A 65 4.57 38.52 -10.96
CA VAL A 65 5.52 39.29 -10.15
C VAL A 65 6.93 39.21 -10.76
N LEU A 66 7.36 38.03 -11.20
CA LEU A 66 8.69 37.84 -11.83
C LEU A 66 8.85 38.61 -13.17
N ASN A 67 7.73 38.87 -13.85
CA ASN A 67 7.76 39.64 -15.13
C ASN A 67 7.74 41.15 -14.93
N GLN A 68 7.69 41.65 -13.69
CA GLN A 68 7.74 43.08 -13.39
C GLN A 68 9.19 43.62 -13.48
N ARG A 69 9.33 44.90 -13.82
CA ARG A 69 10.65 45.56 -13.88
C ARG A 69 11.36 45.62 -12.52
N SER A 70 10.61 45.67 -11.45
CA SER A 70 11.13 45.66 -10.08
C SER A 70 10.43 44.53 -9.32
N VAL A 71 11.22 43.53 -8.94
CA VAL A 71 10.71 42.35 -8.23
C VAL A 71 10.90 42.56 -6.73
N ASP A 72 9.78 42.53 -5.98
CA ASP A 72 9.84 42.47 -4.52
C ASP A 72 10.19 41.04 -4.09
N GLN A 73 11.41 40.87 -3.58
CA GLN A 73 11.93 39.57 -3.19
C GLN A 73 11.13 38.95 -2.04
N SER A 74 10.70 39.76 -1.05
CA SER A 74 9.95 39.28 0.10
C SER A 74 8.58 38.76 -0.32
N GLN A 75 7.86 39.54 -1.10
CA GLN A 75 6.53 39.15 -1.62
C GLN A 75 6.63 37.91 -2.52
N THR A 76 7.66 37.84 -3.35
CA THR A 76 7.88 36.68 -4.24
C THR A 76 8.15 35.43 -3.45
N LEU A 77 8.97 35.51 -2.40
CA LEU A 77 9.29 34.38 -1.55
C LEU A 77 8.01 33.85 -0.83
N ASP A 78 7.19 34.76 -0.30
CA ASP A 78 5.94 34.40 0.36
C ASP A 78 4.98 33.68 -0.59
N LEU A 79 4.86 34.13 -1.83
CA LEU A 79 4.04 33.47 -2.86
C LEU A 79 4.57 32.09 -3.22
N ILE A 80 5.89 31.92 -3.31
CA ILE A 80 6.53 30.64 -3.58
C ILE A 80 6.26 29.66 -2.45
N LEU A 81 6.40 30.09 -1.19
CA LEU A 81 6.14 29.26 -0.02
C LEU A 81 4.67 28.83 0.04
N GLN A 82 3.72 29.74 -0.18
CA GLN A 82 2.30 29.44 -0.24
C GLN A 82 1.97 28.45 -1.36
N CYS A 83 2.55 28.63 -2.55
CA CYS A 83 2.39 27.72 -3.67
C CYS A 83 2.93 26.31 -3.35
N ALA A 84 4.09 26.24 -2.71
CA ALA A 84 4.68 24.98 -2.30
C ALA A 84 3.80 24.27 -1.25
N GLU A 85 3.25 25.01 -0.29
CA GLU A 85 2.34 24.47 0.73
C GLU A 85 1.06 23.90 0.11
N GLU A 86 0.44 24.62 -0.83
CA GLU A 86 -0.75 24.15 -1.54
C GLU A 86 -0.48 22.92 -2.41
N LYS A 87 0.67 22.86 -3.08
CA LYS A 87 1.11 21.67 -3.81
C LYS A 87 1.34 20.49 -2.88
N TYR A 88 1.93 20.73 -1.71
CA TYR A 88 2.17 19.69 -0.72
C TYR A 88 0.87 19.13 -0.14
N LYS A 89 -0.11 19.99 0.17
CA LYS A 89 -1.45 19.57 0.61
C LYS A 89 -2.17 18.73 -0.44
N ALA A 90 -1.98 19.04 -1.72
CA ALA A 90 -2.56 18.31 -2.84
C ALA A 90 -1.78 17.02 -3.18
N CYS A 91 -0.58 16.86 -2.62
CA CYS A 91 0.27 15.69 -2.85
C CYS A 91 -0.25 14.53 -2.00
N SER A 92 -0.83 13.52 -2.65
CA SER A 92 -1.32 12.29 -2.00
C SER A 92 -0.27 11.19 -1.93
N ILE A 93 1.00 11.56 -1.70
CA ILE A 93 2.03 10.57 -1.35
C ILE A 93 1.70 10.07 0.04
N THR A 94 0.98 8.98 0.11
CA THR A 94 0.67 8.32 1.36
C THR A 94 1.84 7.42 1.76
N GLU A 95 2.05 7.25 3.06
CA GLU A 95 3.03 6.30 3.61
C GLU A 95 2.86 4.89 3.02
N SER A 96 1.64 4.55 2.60
CA SER A 96 1.31 3.30 1.91
C SER A 96 2.03 3.12 0.56
N ASP A 97 2.41 4.18 -0.14
CA ASP A 97 3.07 4.08 -1.45
C ASP A 97 4.52 3.60 -1.30
N HIS A 98 5.23 4.07 -0.28
CA HIS A 98 6.57 3.56 0.05
C HIS A 98 6.54 2.11 0.49
N VAL A 99 5.57 1.75 1.33
CA VAL A 99 5.38 0.36 1.77
C VAL A 99 5.06 -0.53 0.59
N THR A 100 4.20 -0.10 -0.33
CA THR A 100 3.88 -0.85 -1.55
C THR A 100 5.10 -1.04 -2.44
N ALA A 101 5.93 -0.01 -2.63
CA ALA A 101 7.16 -0.13 -3.42
C ALA A 101 8.14 -1.14 -2.81
N ASN A 102 8.34 -1.10 -1.49
CA ASN A 102 9.18 -2.05 -0.78
C ASN A 102 8.65 -3.49 -0.87
N LEU A 103 7.33 -3.67 -0.74
CA LEU A 103 6.68 -4.97 -0.91
C LEU A 103 6.90 -5.54 -2.31
N LEU A 104 6.73 -4.71 -3.34
CA LEU A 104 6.94 -5.13 -4.73
C LEU A 104 8.39 -5.54 -4.97
N SER A 105 9.36 -4.75 -4.52
CA SER A 105 10.79 -5.08 -4.63
C SER A 105 11.08 -6.43 -4.00
N PHE A 106 10.60 -6.65 -2.78
CA PHE A 106 10.78 -7.90 -2.06
C PHE A 106 10.15 -9.10 -2.79
N VAL A 107 8.93 -8.94 -3.30
CA VAL A 107 8.24 -10.02 -4.04
C VAL A 107 8.95 -10.34 -5.36
N TYR A 108 9.50 -9.33 -6.05
CA TYR A 108 10.29 -9.56 -7.26
C TYR A 108 11.61 -10.30 -6.97
N GLU A 109 12.26 -10.02 -5.85
CA GLU A 109 13.45 -10.76 -5.40
C GLU A 109 13.11 -12.22 -5.12
N GLN A 110 12.00 -12.49 -4.42
CA GLN A 110 11.54 -13.87 -4.16
C GLN A 110 11.24 -14.64 -5.45
N LYS A 111 10.74 -13.97 -6.47
CA LYS A 111 10.46 -14.58 -7.78
C LYS A 111 11.75 -15.02 -8.48
N SER A 112 12.84 -14.28 -8.34
CA SER A 112 14.12 -14.64 -8.96
C SER A 112 14.82 -15.79 -8.22
N ASP A 113 14.66 -15.91 -6.92
CA ASP A 113 15.28 -16.96 -6.11
C ASP A 113 14.60 -18.34 -6.24
N GLY A 114 13.39 -18.40 -6.75
CA GLY A 114 12.63 -19.64 -7.00
C GLY A 114 12.28 -20.47 -5.74
N LEU A 115 12.68 -20.02 -4.55
CA LEU A 115 12.44 -20.68 -3.27
C LEU A 115 11.45 -19.85 -2.45
N LEU A 116 10.24 -20.38 -2.29
CA LEU A 116 9.23 -19.84 -1.38
C LEU A 116 9.66 -20.14 0.08
N LYS A 117 10.18 -19.13 0.76
CA LYS A 117 10.49 -19.23 2.19
C LYS A 117 9.33 -18.66 2.99
N LEU A 118 8.77 -19.48 3.88
CA LEU A 118 7.71 -19.04 4.81
C LEU A 118 8.17 -17.88 5.72
N ASP A 119 9.44 -17.82 6.08
CA ASP A 119 10.03 -16.73 6.84
C ASP A 119 9.92 -15.38 6.11
N SER A 120 9.91 -15.42 4.79
CA SER A 120 9.70 -14.23 3.95
C SER A 120 8.27 -13.68 4.01
N LEU A 121 7.31 -14.53 4.39
CA LEU A 121 5.91 -14.14 4.52
C LEU A 121 5.72 -13.03 5.57
N GLN A 122 6.44 -13.11 6.69
CA GLN A 122 6.37 -12.13 7.79
C GLN A 122 6.83 -10.73 7.36
N GLN A 123 7.64 -10.65 6.31
CA GLN A 123 8.13 -9.36 5.79
C GLN A 123 7.13 -8.65 4.89
N ILE A 124 6.10 -9.33 4.42
CA ILE A 124 5.11 -8.77 3.49
C ILE A 124 3.68 -8.80 4.01
N VAL A 125 3.36 -9.74 4.90
CA VAL A 125 2.01 -9.96 5.43
C VAL A 125 1.92 -9.48 6.86
N LYS A 126 0.98 -8.56 7.12
CA LYS A 126 0.67 -8.06 8.46
C LYS A 126 -0.19 -9.05 9.24
N LYS A 127 -1.15 -9.68 8.57
CA LYS A 127 -2.13 -10.56 9.20
C LYS A 127 -2.69 -11.56 8.18
N ILE A 128 -2.85 -12.80 8.62
CA ILE A 128 -3.57 -13.83 7.88
C ILE A 128 -4.97 -13.93 8.48
N VAL A 129 -5.99 -13.81 7.65
CA VAL A 129 -7.39 -13.92 8.05
C VAL A 129 -7.95 -15.20 7.50
N VAL A 130 -8.42 -16.07 8.40
CA VAL A 130 -9.11 -17.31 8.05
C VAL A 130 -10.61 -17.08 8.21
N GLN A 131 -11.36 -17.23 7.13
CA GLN A 131 -12.81 -17.06 7.13
C GLN A 131 -13.51 -18.32 7.67
N SER A 132 -14.77 -18.17 8.06
CA SER A 132 -15.56 -19.29 8.59
C SER A 132 -15.70 -20.48 7.64
N ASN A 133 -15.65 -20.24 6.33
CA ASN A 133 -15.67 -21.26 5.27
C ASN A 133 -14.30 -21.91 5.02
N GLY A 134 -13.24 -21.53 5.76
CA GLY A 134 -11.88 -22.03 5.58
C GLY A 134 -11.06 -21.31 4.51
N THR A 135 -11.58 -20.29 3.83
CA THR A 135 -10.79 -19.49 2.89
C THR A 135 -9.83 -18.57 3.64
N ILE A 136 -8.68 -18.33 3.02
CA ILE A 136 -7.59 -17.53 3.59
C ILE A 136 -7.42 -16.26 2.78
N SER A 137 -7.26 -15.14 3.46
CA SER A 137 -6.84 -13.88 2.87
C SER A 137 -5.68 -13.28 3.63
N PHE A 138 -4.79 -12.60 2.92
CA PHE A 138 -3.66 -11.90 3.50
C PHE A 138 -3.92 -10.41 3.56
N GLN A 139 -3.79 -9.85 4.75
CA GLN A 139 -3.67 -8.41 4.89
C GLN A 139 -2.19 -8.05 4.77
N MET A 140 -1.83 -7.38 3.70
CA MET A 140 -0.46 -6.94 3.43
C MET A 140 -0.06 -5.79 4.33
N LEU A 141 1.25 -5.50 4.44
CA LEU A 141 1.77 -4.38 5.23
C LEU A 141 1.25 -3.01 4.77
N ASN A 142 0.94 -2.86 3.48
CA ASN A 142 0.32 -1.64 2.93
C ASN A 142 -1.21 -1.56 3.15
N GLY A 143 -1.79 -2.53 3.88
CA GLY A 143 -3.23 -2.58 4.16
C GLY A 143 -4.08 -3.25 3.08
N LYS A 144 -3.51 -3.60 1.91
CA LYS A 144 -4.22 -4.34 0.87
C LYS A 144 -4.59 -5.74 1.35
N ILE A 145 -5.81 -6.18 1.03
CA ILE A 145 -6.28 -7.55 1.26
C ILE A 145 -6.23 -8.30 -0.08
N VAL A 146 -5.58 -9.45 -0.05
CA VAL A 146 -5.38 -10.34 -1.21
C VAL A 146 -5.92 -11.73 -0.90
#